data_05ee8452aeeba557df3c647a8524ca1c
#
_entry.id   05ee8452aeeba557df3c647a8524ca1c
#
_cell.length_a   1.000
_cell.length_b   1.000
_cell.length_c   1.000
_cell.angle_alpha   90.00
_cell.angle_beta   90.00
_cell.angle_gamma   90.00
#
_symmetry.space_group_name_H-M   'P 1'
#
loop_
_entity.id
_entity.type
_entity.pdbx_description
1 polymer ?
#
loop_
_entity_poly.entity_id
_entity_poly.type
_entity_poly.pdbx_seq_one_letter_code
_entity_poly.pdbx_strand_id
1 'polypeptide(L)'
;MKNEIWKDIPGYEGEYQASTMGRIKSLKRMAVSKNWYTGKPFYHTVPERILKPGRYCKCGHVSVILRRGTNGKPVHQLVMKTFVGEAPEGMEALPLNGIPTDNRLSNLRYGTRTDNIL
;
A
#
# COMPACT_ATOMS: atom_id res chain seq x y z
N MET A 1 18.82 15.63 -3.84
CA MET A 1 18.26 14.27 -3.80
C MET A 1 17.16 14.20 -2.76
N LYS A 2 15.96 13.79 -3.16
CA LYS A 2 14.86 13.65 -2.21
C LYS A 2 15.04 12.34 -1.44
N ASN A 3 15.04 12.41 -0.12
CA ASN A 3 15.08 11.22 0.71
C ASN A 3 13.72 10.56 0.74
N GLU A 4 13.72 9.25 0.58
CA GLU A 4 12.50 8.47 0.72
C GLU A 4 12.19 8.30 2.20
N ILE A 5 10.96 8.65 2.59
CA ILE A 5 10.50 8.52 3.96
C ILE A 5 9.52 7.37 4.05
N TRP A 6 9.72 6.49 5.01
CA TRP A 6 8.86 5.34 5.28
C TRP A 6 8.05 5.56 6.53
N LYS A 7 6.77 5.21 6.49
CA LYS A 7 5.87 5.37 7.63
C LYS A 7 4.92 4.18 7.69
N ASP A 8 4.59 3.74 8.92
CA ASP A 8 3.67 2.63 9.12
C ASP A 8 2.30 2.95 8.54
N ILE A 9 1.72 1.98 7.83
CA ILE A 9 0.37 2.11 7.26
C ILE A 9 -0.64 1.96 8.40
N PRO A 10 -1.58 2.92 8.56
CA PRO A 10 -2.62 2.80 9.59
C PRO A 10 -3.38 1.48 9.49
N GLY A 11 -3.52 0.79 10.60
CA GLY A 11 -4.12 -0.55 10.67
C GLY A 11 -3.14 -1.68 10.43
N TYR A 12 -1.91 -1.38 10.02
CA TYR A 12 -0.87 -2.37 9.73
C TYR A 12 0.45 -2.00 10.39
N GLU A 13 0.39 -1.27 11.49
CA GLU A 13 1.58 -0.83 12.23
C GLU A 13 2.45 -2.04 12.62
N GLY A 14 3.75 -1.92 12.38
CA GLY A 14 4.69 -3.01 12.63
C GLY A 14 4.71 -4.10 11.57
N GLU A 15 3.80 -4.08 10.60
CA GLU A 15 3.71 -5.09 9.53
C GLU A 15 4.09 -4.54 8.17
N TYR A 16 3.58 -3.36 7.82
CA TYR A 16 3.77 -2.76 6.50
C TYR A 16 3.98 -1.26 6.60
N GLN A 17 4.80 -0.73 5.68
CA GLN A 17 5.05 0.70 5.58
C GLN A 17 4.88 1.17 4.14
N ALA A 18 4.43 2.41 4.00
CA ALA A 18 4.38 3.09 2.71
C ALA A 18 5.47 4.16 2.66
N SER A 19 5.97 4.46 1.46
CA SER A 19 6.99 5.49 1.29
C SER A 19 6.47 6.69 0.51
N THR A 20 7.17 7.82 0.66
CA THR A 20 6.89 9.03 -0.11
C THR A 20 7.12 8.82 -1.62
N MET A 21 7.85 7.77 -1.99
CA MET A 21 8.11 7.43 -3.40
C MET A 21 7.08 6.46 -3.97
N GLY A 22 6.02 6.12 -3.21
CA GLY A 22 4.96 5.26 -3.69
C GLY A 22 5.25 3.77 -3.61
N ARG A 23 6.17 3.37 -2.74
CA ARG A 23 6.49 1.96 -2.54
C ARG A 23 5.90 1.44 -1.24
N ILE A 24 5.59 0.15 -1.21
CA ILE A 24 5.07 -0.53 -0.03
C ILE A 24 6.08 -1.57 0.42
N LYS A 25 6.41 -1.56 1.70
CA LYS A 25 7.39 -2.48 2.29
C LYS A 25 6.71 -3.40 3.30
N SER A 26 7.03 -4.70 3.23
CA SER A 26 6.67 -5.67 4.25
C SER A 26 7.83 -5.73 5.24
N LEU A 27 7.55 -5.45 6.52
CA LEU A 27 8.58 -5.40 7.54
C LEU A 27 8.96 -6.79 8.00
N LYS A 28 10.22 -6.94 8.43
CA LYS A 28 10.69 -8.18 9.06
C LYS A 28 9.88 -8.42 10.33
N ARG A 29 9.35 -9.63 10.47
CA ARG A 29 8.57 -10.01 11.65
C ARG A 29 8.55 -11.52 11.82
N MET A 30 8.22 -11.94 13.03
CA MET A 30 7.96 -13.34 13.32
C MET A 30 6.52 -13.66 12.95
N ALA A 31 6.32 -14.75 12.24
CA ALA A 31 4.99 -15.23 11.89
C ALA A 31 4.80 -16.65 12.38
N VAL A 32 3.54 -17.03 12.59
CA VAL A 32 3.18 -18.38 13.01
C VAL A 32 2.45 -19.04 11.86
N SER A 33 2.95 -20.20 11.45
CA SER A 33 2.31 -21.03 10.44
C SER A 33 1.99 -22.39 11.04
N LYS A 34 1.05 -23.09 10.42
CA LYS A 34 0.64 -24.41 10.89
C LYS A 34 1.25 -25.47 10.00
N ASN A 35 1.89 -26.47 10.62
CA ASN A 35 2.39 -27.62 9.88
C ASN A 35 1.20 -28.41 9.37
N TRP A 36 1.08 -28.56 8.05
CA TRP A 36 -0.09 -29.20 7.45
C TRP A 36 -0.17 -30.71 7.73
N TYR A 37 0.96 -31.35 8.09
CA TYR A 37 0.98 -32.77 8.48
C TYR A 37 0.51 -32.99 9.91
N THR A 38 1.06 -32.20 10.84
CA THR A 38 0.85 -32.42 12.27
C THR A 38 -0.19 -31.49 12.87
N GLY A 39 -0.53 -30.40 12.17
CA GLY A 39 -1.40 -29.36 12.68
C GLY A 39 -0.78 -28.50 13.75
N LYS A 40 0.49 -28.72 14.09
CA LYS A 40 1.18 -27.96 15.12
C LYS A 40 1.67 -26.62 14.60
N PRO A 41 1.59 -25.56 15.42
CA PRO A 41 2.12 -24.25 15.03
C PRO A 41 3.64 -24.25 15.05
N PHE A 42 4.25 -23.48 14.16
CA PHE A 42 5.68 -23.21 14.19
C PHE A 42 5.93 -21.75 13.86
N TYR A 43 7.03 -21.21 14.41
CA TYR A 43 7.42 -19.82 14.21
C TYR A 43 8.46 -19.73 13.11
N HIS A 44 8.34 -18.71 12.28
CA HIS A 44 9.34 -18.44 11.24
C HIS A 44 9.49 -16.93 11.05
N THR A 45 10.64 -16.52 10.54
CA THR A 45 10.92 -15.12 10.27
C THR A 45 10.44 -14.77 8.87
N VAL A 46 9.62 -13.70 8.77
CA VAL A 46 9.26 -13.11 7.50
C VAL A 46 10.27 -12.01 7.22
N PRO A 47 11.07 -12.11 6.12
CA PRO A 47 12.08 -11.09 5.84
C PRO A 47 11.44 -9.78 5.36
N GLU A 48 12.16 -8.68 5.60
CA GLU A 48 11.76 -7.39 5.05
C GLU A 48 11.93 -7.40 3.53
N ARG A 49 10.95 -6.85 2.83
CA ARG A 49 11.03 -6.73 1.37
C ARG A 49 10.11 -5.64 0.85
N ILE A 50 10.49 -5.06 -0.30
CA ILE A 50 9.62 -4.15 -1.04
C ILE A 50 8.65 -5.01 -1.85
N LEU A 51 7.35 -4.74 -1.69
CA LEU A 51 6.33 -5.51 -2.39
C LEU A 51 6.25 -5.08 -3.85
N LYS A 52 6.08 -6.05 -4.75
CA LYS A 52 5.90 -5.78 -6.17
C LYS A 52 4.41 -5.57 -6.45
N PRO A 53 4.00 -4.37 -6.90
CA PRO A 53 2.59 -4.12 -7.17
C PRO A 53 2.11 -4.88 -8.40
N GLY A 54 0.84 -5.29 -8.37
CA GLY A 54 0.17 -5.89 -9.51
C GLY A 54 -0.94 -4.98 -10.02
N ARG A 55 -1.51 -5.33 -11.18
CA ARG A 55 -2.61 -4.57 -11.76
C ARG A 55 -3.84 -4.66 -10.86
N TYR A 56 -4.45 -3.52 -10.55
CA TYR A 56 -5.67 -3.46 -9.74
C TYR A 56 -6.92 -3.43 -10.60
N CYS A 57 -6.91 -2.64 -11.65
CA CYS A 57 -8.08 -2.46 -12.52
C CYS A 57 -7.61 -2.07 -13.94
N LYS A 58 -8.56 -1.98 -14.89
CA LYS A 58 -8.27 -1.48 -16.24
C LYS A 58 -7.90 -0.01 -16.23
N CYS A 59 -8.14 0.68 -15.15
CA CYS A 59 -7.80 2.09 -14.96
C CYS A 59 -6.29 2.35 -14.89
N GLY A 60 -5.47 1.30 -14.76
CA GLY A 60 -4.02 1.43 -14.71
C GLY A 60 -3.44 1.54 -13.30
N HIS A 61 -4.26 1.65 -12.26
CA HIS A 61 -3.77 1.66 -10.89
C HIS A 61 -3.19 0.30 -10.51
N VAL A 62 -2.25 0.30 -9.57
CA VAL A 62 -1.61 -0.91 -9.08
C VAL A 62 -1.96 -1.14 -7.63
N SER A 63 -1.90 -2.40 -7.20
CA SER A 63 -2.28 -2.80 -5.85
C SER A 63 -1.27 -3.77 -5.27
N VAL A 64 -1.30 -3.90 -3.94
CA VAL A 64 -0.52 -4.90 -3.21
C VAL A 64 -1.45 -5.67 -2.29
N ILE A 65 -1.11 -6.93 -2.00
CA ILE A 65 -1.83 -7.74 -1.04
C ILE A 65 -1.09 -7.65 0.29
N LEU A 66 -1.70 -7.05 1.30
CA LEU A 66 -1.04 -6.82 2.58
C LEU A 66 -1.15 -8.03 3.50
N ARG A 67 -2.28 -8.70 3.51
CA ARG A 67 -2.46 -9.90 4.33
C ARG A 67 -2.98 -11.02 3.44
N ARG A 68 -2.49 -12.22 3.72
CA ARG A 68 -2.92 -13.41 2.99
C ARG A 68 -4.44 -13.56 3.09
N GLY A 69 -5.09 -13.83 1.95
CA GLY A 69 -6.53 -14.01 1.90
C GLY A 69 -7.34 -12.72 1.82
N THR A 70 -6.67 -11.56 1.77
CA THR A 70 -7.35 -10.28 1.57
C THR A 70 -7.29 -9.85 0.12
N ASN A 71 -8.20 -8.95 -0.25
CA ASN A 71 -8.18 -8.35 -1.59
C ASN A 71 -7.01 -7.38 -1.73
N GLY A 72 -6.57 -7.15 -2.95
CA GLY A 72 -5.54 -6.17 -3.24
C GLY A 72 -5.94 -4.77 -2.78
N LYS A 73 -4.97 -4.02 -2.26
CA LYS A 73 -5.17 -2.64 -1.82
C LYS A 73 -4.47 -1.69 -2.78
N PRO A 74 -5.15 -0.69 -3.34
CA PRO A 74 -4.50 0.25 -4.25
C PRO A 74 -3.36 1.01 -3.56
N VAL A 75 -2.18 1.03 -4.20
CA VAL A 75 -1.00 1.65 -3.61
C VAL A 75 -1.20 3.14 -3.36
N HIS A 76 -1.81 3.86 -4.32
CA HIS A 76 -2.04 5.30 -4.17
C HIS A 76 -2.92 5.63 -2.96
N GLN A 77 -3.91 4.78 -2.66
CA GLN A 77 -4.75 4.97 -1.48
C GLN A 77 -3.97 4.72 -0.20
N LEU A 78 -3.09 3.70 -0.20
CA LEU A 78 -2.27 3.39 0.97
C LEU A 78 -1.28 4.52 1.27
N VAL A 79 -0.67 5.09 0.24
CA VAL A 79 0.27 6.21 0.40
C VAL A 79 -0.44 7.43 0.98
N MET A 80 -1.60 7.79 0.43
CA MET A 80 -2.35 8.94 0.92
C MET A 80 -2.86 8.73 2.34
N LYS A 81 -3.38 7.54 2.63
CA LYS A 81 -3.87 7.22 3.99
C LYS A 81 -2.74 7.30 5.02
N THR A 82 -1.53 6.89 4.63
CA THR A 82 -0.38 6.85 5.52
C THR A 82 0.17 8.25 5.84
N PHE A 83 0.27 9.12 4.83
CA PHE A 83 0.94 10.41 4.98
C PHE A 83 0.00 11.59 5.15
N VAL A 84 -1.20 11.51 4.61
CA VAL A 84 -2.17 12.61 4.66
C VAL A 84 -3.31 12.32 5.62
N GLY A 85 -3.77 11.06 5.64
CA GLY A 85 -4.91 10.64 6.45
C GLY A 85 -6.02 10.10 5.57
N GLU A 86 -7.15 9.76 6.17
CA GLU A 86 -8.28 9.19 5.43
C GLU A 86 -8.88 10.21 4.47
N ALA A 87 -9.39 9.70 3.34
CA ALA A 87 -10.03 10.54 2.33
C ALA A 87 -11.29 11.20 2.91
N PRO A 88 -11.51 12.50 2.66
CA PRO A 88 -12.79 13.12 2.98
C PRO A 88 -13.93 12.43 2.23
N GLU A 89 -15.13 12.50 2.79
CA GLU A 89 -16.30 11.88 2.18
C GLU A 89 -16.49 12.37 0.75
N GLY A 90 -16.69 11.42 -0.16
CA GLY A 90 -16.86 11.72 -1.58
C GLY A 90 -15.58 12.00 -2.35
N MET A 91 -14.44 11.89 -1.70
CA MET A 91 -13.14 12.13 -2.34
C MET A 91 -12.32 10.85 -2.46
N GLU A 92 -11.43 10.84 -3.44
CA GLU A 92 -10.52 9.70 -3.68
C GLU A 92 -9.12 10.21 -4.02
N ALA A 93 -8.13 9.35 -3.87
CA ALA A 93 -6.75 9.70 -4.21
C ALA A 93 -6.59 9.74 -5.73
N LEU A 94 -6.05 10.86 -6.23
CA LEU A 94 -5.90 11.10 -7.67
C LEU A 94 -4.46 11.46 -8.00
N PRO A 95 -3.92 10.97 -9.15
CA PRO A 95 -2.60 11.39 -9.62
C PRO A 95 -2.66 12.76 -10.29
N LEU A 96 -1.77 13.67 -9.87
CA LEU A 96 -1.76 15.03 -10.41
C LEU A 96 -1.37 15.07 -11.89
N ASN A 97 -0.48 14.16 -12.32
CA ASN A 97 -0.03 14.09 -13.72
C ASN A 97 -0.88 13.15 -14.58
N GLY A 98 -1.93 12.57 -14.03
CA GLY A 98 -2.79 11.64 -14.76
C GLY A 98 -2.18 10.26 -15.00
N ILE A 99 -1.02 9.96 -14.45
CA ILE A 99 -0.36 8.65 -14.61
C ILE A 99 -0.72 7.75 -13.42
N PRO A 100 -1.57 6.72 -13.63
CA PRO A 100 -2.07 5.91 -12.51
C PRO A 100 -1.00 5.10 -11.77
N THR A 101 0.14 4.83 -12.41
CA THR A 101 1.22 4.08 -11.79
C THR A 101 2.20 4.95 -11.01
N ASP A 102 2.07 6.27 -11.10
CA ASP A 102 2.96 7.20 -10.39
C ASP A 102 2.36 7.51 -9.02
N ASN A 103 2.74 6.71 -8.02
CA ASN A 103 2.18 6.75 -6.67
C ASN A 103 3.04 7.56 -5.69
N ARG A 104 3.94 8.39 -6.20
CA ARG A 104 4.73 9.28 -5.32
C ARG A 104 3.79 10.24 -4.60
N LEU A 105 4.05 10.46 -3.31
CA LEU A 105 3.20 11.33 -2.49
C LEU A 105 3.06 12.71 -3.12
N SER A 106 4.14 13.26 -3.68
CA SER A 106 4.14 14.56 -4.33
C SER A 106 3.23 14.64 -5.56
N ASN A 107 2.83 13.48 -6.12
CA ASN A 107 1.97 13.39 -7.29
C ASN A 107 0.51 13.06 -6.94
N LEU A 108 0.19 12.91 -5.65
CA LEU A 108 -1.14 12.48 -5.24
C LEU A 108 -1.87 13.60 -4.49
N ARG A 109 -3.19 13.61 -4.64
CA ARG A 109 -4.07 14.48 -3.86
C ARG A 109 -5.43 13.82 -3.71
N TYR A 110 -6.20 14.27 -2.74
CA TYR A 110 -7.61 13.89 -2.67
C TYR A 110 -8.43 14.85 -3.52
N GLY A 111 -9.38 14.30 -4.24
CA GLY A 111 -10.28 15.09 -5.05
C GLY A 111 -11.53 14.30 -5.39
N THR A 112 -12.50 14.98 -5.99
CA THR A 112 -13.74 14.34 -6.42
C THR A 112 -13.55 13.67 -7.77
N ARG A 113 -14.50 12.80 -8.14
CA ARG A 113 -14.48 12.14 -9.45
C ARG A 113 -14.52 13.17 -10.59
N THR A 114 -15.19 14.31 -10.37
CA THR A 114 -15.25 15.40 -11.35
C THR A 114 -13.87 16.00 -11.60
N ASP A 115 -13.06 16.16 -10.53
CA ASP A 115 -11.69 16.66 -10.66
C ASP A 115 -10.83 15.74 -11.51
N ASN A 116 -11.11 14.44 -11.49
CA ASN A 116 -10.33 13.44 -12.23
C ASN A 116 -10.57 13.50 -13.74
N ILE A 117 -11.63 14.16 -14.17
CA ILE A 117 -11.98 14.26 -15.60
C ILE A 117 -11.24 15.40 -16.29
N LEU A 118 -10.76 16.35 -15.54
CA LEU A 118 -10.10 17.55 -16.07
C LEU A 118 -8.65 17.33 -16.50
#